data_3a3dca07490ca8eb206a6f0b879eee9d
#
_entry.id   3a3dca07490ca8eb206a6f0b879eee9d
#
_cell.length_a   1.000
_cell.length_b   1.000
_cell.length_c   1.000
_cell.angle_alpha   90.00
_cell.angle_beta   90.00
_cell.angle_gamma   90.00
#
_symmetry.space_group_name_H-M   'P 1'
#
loop_
_entity.id
_entity.type
_entity.pdbx_description
1 polymer ?
#
loop_
_entity_poly.entity_id
_entity_poly.type
_entity_poly.pdbx_seq_one_letter_code
_entity_poly.pdbx_strand_id
1 'polypeptide(L)'
;MCIRDRYISVGFIEFWRGVPLITVLFMSAVMFPMFLPEDFFIDKLVRAIIAISLFEAAYVAEVIRGGLQALPRGQYEAAKSLGMGYWKMHIFVILPQALKLVIPGIANLSLIHI
;
A
#
# COMPACT_ATOMS: atom_id res chain seq x y z
N MET A 1 11.08 -3.08 -12.30
CA MET A 1 9.68 -3.44 -12.13
C MET A 1 9.05 -3.66 -13.49
N CYS A 2 8.36 -4.76 -13.68
CA CYS A 2 7.71 -5.07 -14.95
C CYS A 2 6.57 -4.08 -15.20
N ILE A 3 6.37 -3.65 -16.45
CA ILE A 3 5.29 -2.69 -16.81
C ILE A 3 3.92 -3.20 -16.36
N ARG A 4 3.68 -4.50 -16.53
CA ARG A 4 2.45 -5.16 -16.08
C ARG A 4 2.22 -5.02 -14.57
N ASP A 5 3.25 -5.25 -13.77
CA ASP A 5 3.15 -5.17 -12.30
C ASP A 5 2.89 -3.73 -11.84
N ARG A 6 3.46 -2.77 -12.53
CA ARG A 6 3.20 -1.35 -12.29
C ARG A 6 1.74 -0.99 -12.55
N TYR A 7 1.16 -1.41 -13.67
CA TYR A 7 -0.25 -1.14 -13.99
C TYR A 7 -1.20 -1.81 -13.02
N ILE A 8 -0.94 -3.05 -12.61
CA ILE A 8 -1.76 -3.76 -11.62
C ILE A 8 -1.69 -3.05 -10.27
N SER A 9 -0.50 -2.68 -9.80
CA SER A 9 -0.32 -2.00 -8.51
C SER A 9 -0.96 -0.61 -8.48
N VAL A 10 -0.79 0.18 -9.54
CA VAL A 10 -1.41 1.50 -9.66
C VAL A 10 -2.92 1.37 -9.75
N GLY A 11 -3.44 0.44 -10.53
CA GLY A 11 -4.87 0.18 -10.63
C GLY A 11 -5.49 -0.21 -9.28
N PHE A 12 -4.84 -1.06 -8.51
CA PHE A 12 -5.26 -1.43 -7.15
C PHE A 12 -5.34 -0.21 -6.23
N ILE A 13 -4.29 0.59 -6.20
CA ILE A 13 -4.21 1.79 -5.35
C ILE A 13 -5.32 2.79 -5.74
N GLU A 14 -5.47 3.07 -7.02
CA GLU A 14 -6.47 4.03 -7.51
C GLU A 14 -7.90 3.56 -7.26
N PHE A 15 -8.16 2.28 -7.45
CA PHE A 15 -9.48 1.68 -7.18
C PHE A 15 -9.87 1.89 -5.71
N TRP A 16 -9.00 1.49 -4.77
CA TRP A 16 -9.31 1.58 -3.35
C TRP A 16 -9.36 3.01 -2.81
N ARG A 17 -8.58 3.91 -3.36
CA ARG A 17 -8.62 5.34 -2.97
C ARG A 17 -9.83 6.08 -3.53
N GLY A 18 -10.36 5.64 -4.65
CA GLY A 18 -11.55 6.22 -5.26
C GLY A 18 -12.86 5.82 -4.58
N VAL A 19 -12.84 4.82 -3.70
CA VAL A 19 -14.03 4.29 -3.03
C VAL A 19 -14.06 4.77 -1.58
N PRO A 20 -15.16 5.38 -1.09
CA PRO A 20 -15.32 5.76 0.31
C PRO A 20 -15.28 4.53 1.24
N LEU A 21 -14.67 4.67 2.42
CA LEU A 21 -14.57 3.59 3.40
C LEU A 21 -15.94 3.02 3.80
N ILE A 22 -16.94 3.88 3.94
CA ILE A 22 -18.31 3.46 4.27
C ILE A 22 -18.86 2.51 3.21
N THR A 23 -18.64 2.81 1.93
CA THR A 23 -19.05 1.94 0.81
C THR A 23 -18.34 0.59 0.87
N VAL A 24 -17.05 0.56 1.15
CA VAL A 24 -16.27 -0.68 1.30
C VAL A 24 -16.81 -1.53 2.43
N LEU A 25 -17.09 -0.94 3.58
CA LEU A 25 -17.67 -1.63 4.75
C LEU A 25 -19.05 -2.18 4.44
N PHE A 26 -19.90 -1.40 3.78
CA PHE A 26 -21.22 -1.85 3.36
C PHE A 26 -21.14 -3.02 2.38
N MET A 27 -20.28 -2.95 1.38
CA MET A 27 -20.08 -4.03 0.43
C MET A 27 -19.56 -5.29 1.11
N SER A 28 -18.64 -5.16 2.06
CA SER A 28 -18.12 -6.30 2.80
C SER A 28 -19.17 -6.96 3.70
N ALA A 29 -20.06 -6.16 4.28
CA ALA A 29 -21.10 -6.65 5.17
C ALA A 29 -22.27 -7.32 4.45
N VAL A 30 -22.68 -6.76 3.32
CA VAL A 30 -23.91 -7.15 2.61
C VAL A 30 -23.64 -7.96 1.35
N MET A 31 -22.73 -7.49 0.48
CA MET A 31 -22.50 -8.13 -0.81
C MET A 31 -21.58 -9.35 -0.73
N PHE A 32 -20.60 -9.30 0.14
CA PHE A 32 -19.63 -10.38 0.25
C PHE A 32 -20.27 -11.75 0.60
N PRO A 33 -21.24 -11.83 1.55
CA PRO A 33 -21.94 -13.09 1.81
C PRO A 33 -22.74 -13.64 0.63
N MET A 34 -23.20 -12.76 -0.28
CA MET A 34 -23.99 -13.19 -1.44
C MET A 34 -23.16 -13.97 -2.47
N PHE A 35 -21.84 -13.78 -2.47
CA PHE A 35 -20.92 -14.47 -3.37
C PHE A 35 -20.32 -15.76 -2.79
N LEU A 36 -20.53 -16.01 -1.49
CA LEU A 36 -20.01 -17.18 -0.80
C LEU A 36 -21.05 -18.29 -0.76
N PRO A 37 -20.61 -19.58 -0.82
CA PRO A 37 -21.50 -20.72 -0.58
C PRO A 37 -22.11 -20.63 0.82
N GLU A 38 -23.34 -21.15 0.97
CA GLU A 38 -24.09 -21.13 2.24
C GLU A 38 -23.34 -21.81 3.41
N ASP A 39 -22.43 -22.72 3.10
CA ASP A 39 -21.62 -23.45 4.08
C ASP A 39 -20.41 -22.65 4.59
N PHE A 40 -20.14 -21.48 4.05
CA PHE A 40 -18.95 -20.71 4.38
C PHE A 40 -19.31 -19.47 5.21
N PHE A 41 -19.38 -19.64 6.50
CA PHE A 41 -19.64 -18.54 7.43
C PHE A 41 -18.35 -17.80 7.82
N ILE A 42 -18.18 -16.58 7.31
CA ILE A 42 -17.16 -15.66 7.82
C ILE A 42 -17.88 -14.65 8.72
N ASP A 43 -17.38 -14.51 9.95
CA ASP A 43 -17.92 -13.54 10.92
C ASP A 43 -17.87 -12.12 10.36
N LYS A 44 -18.87 -11.30 10.68
CA LYS A 44 -18.96 -9.90 10.28
C LYS A 44 -17.73 -9.10 10.66
N LEU A 45 -17.18 -9.38 11.85
CA LEU A 45 -15.99 -8.72 12.36
C LEU A 45 -14.77 -9.00 11.47
N VAL A 46 -14.57 -10.26 11.10
CA VAL A 46 -13.45 -10.67 10.23
C VAL A 46 -13.58 -10.03 8.85
N ARG A 47 -14.78 -9.97 8.29
CA ARG A 47 -15.02 -9.28 7.00
C ARG A 47 -14.69 -7.80 7.06
N ALA A 48 -15.11 -7.12 8.14
CA ALA A 48 -14.80 -5.72 8.35
C ALA A 48 -13.29 -5.49 8.47
N ILE A 49 -12.58 -6.34 9.24
CA ILE A 49 -11.11 -6.25 9.37
C ILE A 49 -10.42 -6.42 8.02
N ILE A 50 -10.83 -7.39 7.21
CA ILE A 50 -10.25 -7.61 5.88
C ILE A 50 -10.49 -6.39 4.99
N ALA A 51 -11.71 -5.85 4.96
CA ALA A 51 -12.05 -4.68 4.15
C ALA A 51 -11.25 -3.44 4.55
N ILE A 52 -11.15 -3.16 5.84
CA ILE A 52 -10.38 -2.04 6.38
C ILE A 52 -8.88 -2.23 6.07
N SER A 53 -8.36 -3.44 6.25
CA SER A 53 -6.96 -3.74 5.97
C SER A 53 -6.59 -3.52 4.50
N LEU A 54 -7.44 -3.93 3.57
CA LEU A 54 -7.24 -3.69 2.15
C LEU A 54 -7.29 -2.20 1.79
N PHE A 55 -8.22 -1.48 2.39
CA PHE A 55 -8.35 -0.04 2.21
C PHE A 55 -7.11 0.70 2.71
N GLU A 56 -6.68 0.41 3.93
CA GLU A 56 -5.47 1.00 4.53
C GLU A 56 -4.20 0.62 3.75
N ALA A 57 -4.11 -0.62 3.29
CA ALA A 57 -2.97 -1.07 2.49
C ALA A 57 -2.77 -0.23 1.22
N ALA A 58 -3.86 0.18 0.57
CA ALA A 58 -3.80 1.04 -0.60
C ALA A 58 -3.24 2.43 -0.27
N TYR A 59 -3.65 3.01 0.85
CA TYR A 59 -3.12 4.31 1.30
C TYR A 59 -1.65 4.23 1.72
N VAL A 60 -1.28 3.20 2.47
CA VAL A 60 0.11 2.98 2.87
C VAL A 60 1.01 2.75 1.65
N ALA A 61 0.53 1.97 0.68
CA ALA A 61 1.26 1.74 -0.58
C ALA A 61 1.52 3.05 -1.34
N GLU A 62 0.55 3.96 -1.36
CA GLU A 62 0.71 5.27 -2.02
C GLU A 62 1.71 6.16 -1.28
N VAL A 63 1.69 6.16 0.05
CA VAL A 63 2.67 6.91 0.87
C VAL A 63 4.08 6.38 0.62
N ILE A 64 4.26 5.06 0.58
CA ILE A 64 5.54 4.42 0.29
C ILE A 64 6.01 4.77 -1.13
N ARG A 65 5.12 4.70 -2.10
CA ARG A 65 5.43 5.09 -3.49
C ARG A 65 5.90 6.53 -3.57
N GLY A 66 5.20 7.44 -2.90
CA GLY A 66 5.57 8.86 -2.83
C GLY A 66 6.95 9.07 -2.21
N GLY A 67 7.25 8.37 -1.11
CA GLY A 67 8.56 8.44 -0.46
C GLY A 67 9.70 7.94 -1.35
N LEU A 68 9.49 6.85 -2.07
CA LEU A 68 10.48 6.31 -3.01
C LEU A 68 10.69 7.23 -4.22
N GLN A 69 9.64 7.86 -4.73
CA GLN A 69 9.71 8.77 -5.87
C GLN A 69 10.35 10.13 -5.49
N ALA A 70 10.27 10.52 -4.23
CA ALA A 70 10.87 11.75 -3.75
C ALA A 70 12.39 11.69 -3.63
N LEU A 71 12.99 10.51 -3.67
CA LEU A 71 14.44 10.35 -3.61
C LEU A 71 15.11 10.81 -4.90
N PRO A 72 16.16 11.64 -4.81
CA PRO A 72 16.91 12.09 -5.98
C PRO A 72 17.53 10.91 -6.73
N ARG A 73 17.52 10.95 -8.05
CA ARG A 73 18.16 9.93 -8.91
C ARG A 73 19.66 9.81 -8.62
N GLY A 74 20.31 10.88 -8.20
CA GLY A 74 21.71 10.88 -7.82
C GLY A 74 22.07 9.87 -6.73
N GLN A 75 21.15 9.55 -5.82
CA GLN A 75 21.38 8.52 -4.80
C GLN A 75 21.53 7.13 -5.42
N TYR A 76 20.69 6.83 -6.41
CA TYR A 76 20.78 5.56 -7.16
C TYR A 76 22.07 5.48 -8.00
N GLU A 77 22.41 6.58 -8.66
CA GLU A 77 23.61 6.67 -9.50
C GLU A 77 24.89 6.55 -8.66
N ALA A 78 24.93 7.25 -7.52
CA ALA A 78 26.07 7.19 -6.60
C ALA A 78 26.27 5.77 -6.05
N ALA A 79 25.22 5.10 -5.62
CA ALA A 79 25.28 3.72 -5.13
C ALA A 79 25.76 2.75 -6.21
N LYS A 80 25.28 2.92 -7.45
CA LYS A 80 25.74 2.11 -8.59
C LYS A 80 27.23 2.36 -8.90
N SER A 81 27.67 3.60 -8.81
CA SER A 81 29.08 3.96 -9.03
C SER A 81 30.02 3.31 -8.01
N LEU A 82 29.53 3.03 -6.81
CA LEU A 82 30.26 2.28 -5.77
C LEU A 82 30.20 0.76 -5.98
N GLY A 83 29.62 0.29 -7.09
CA GLY A 83 29.52 -1.13 -7.38
C GLY A 83 28.50 -1.89 -6.55
N MET A 84 27.54 -1.20 -5.93
CA MET A 84 26.51 -1.84 -5.11
C MET A 84 25.50 -2.57 -5.99
N GLY A 85 25.23 -3.82 -5.66
CA GLY A 85 24.15 -4.59 -6.28
C GLY A 85 22.77 -4.04 -5.91
N TYR A 86 21.74 -4.42 -6.68
CA TYR A 86 20.36 -3.94 -6.50
C TYR A 86 19.88 -4.05 -5.05
N TRP A 87 20.03 -5.22 -4.41
CA TRP A 87 19.57 -5.43 -3.04
C TRP A 87 20.34 -4.62 -2.00
N LYS A 88 21.69 -4.57 -2.13
CA LYS A 88 22.51 -3.77 -1.22
C LYS A 88 22.19 -2.30 -1.31
N MET A 89 22.03 -1.79 -2.51
CA MET A 89 21.65 -0.40 -2.75
C MET A 89 20.31 -0.07 -2.10
N HIS A 90 19.31 -0.90 -2.28
CA HIS A 90 17.97 -0.65 -1.73
C HIS A 90 17.95 -0.75 -0.20
N ILE A 91 18.60 -1.77 0.37
CA ILE A 91 18.58 -1.99 1.83
C ILE A 91 19.37 -0.91 2.58
N PHE A 92 20.58 -0.56 2.11
CA PHE A 92 21.49 0.32 2.86
C PHE A 92 21.38 1.81 2.50
N VAL A 93 20.96 2.15 1.29
CA VAL A 93 20.94 3.54 0.81
C VAL A 93 19.51 4.03 0.61
N ILE A 94 18.71 3.34 -0.18
CA ILE A 94 17.40 3.82 -0.61
C ILE A 94 16.36 3.71 0.50
N LEU A 95 16.22 2.53 1.10
CA LEU A 95 15.19 2.26 2.08
C LEU A 95 15.29 3.13 3.34
N PRO A 96 16.47 3.33 3.97
CA PRO A 96 16.58 4.23 5.13
C PRO A 96 16.16 5.66 4.84
N GLN A 97 16.50 6.18 3.66
CA GLN A 97 16.11 7.53 3.25
C GLN A 97 14.61 7.61 2.93
N ALA A 98 14.07 6.63 2.22
CA ALA A 98 12.66 6.54 1.91
C ALA A 98 11.80 6.45 3.18
N LEU A 99 12.21 5.66 4.18
CA LEU A 99 11.50 5.53 5.45
C LEU A 99 11.38 6.87 6.19
N LYS A 100 12.41 7.68 6.19
CA LYS A 100 12.34 9.02 6.80
C LYS A 100 11.28 9.91 6.17
N LEU A 101 11.06 9.76 4.86
CA LEU A 101 10.03 10.50 4.13
C LEU A 101 8.63 9.91 4.31
N VAL A 102 8.55 8.60 4.52
CA VAL A 102 7.30 7.86 4.61
C VAL A 102 6.69 7.90 6.01
N ILE A 103 7.53 7.89 7.06
CA ILE A 103 7.07 7.84 8.46
C ILE A 103 6.04 8.93 8.81
N PRO A 104 6.24 10.22 8.45
CA PRO A 104 5.24 11.24 8.74
C PRO A 104 3.89 10.98 8.05
N GLY A 105 3.90 10.45 6.83
CA GLY A 105 2.69 10.10 6.09
C GLY A 105 1.93 8.95 6.76
N ILE A 106 2.62 7.91 7.18
CA ILE A 106 2.01 6.76 7.89
C ILE A 106 1.45 7.21 9.24
N ALA A 107 2.19 8.02 9.99
CA ALA A 107 1.71 8.57 11.25
C ALA A 107 0.44 9.39 11.07
N ASN A 108 0.37 10.18 10.01
CA ASN A 108 -0.82 10.97 9.68
C ASN A 108 -2.03 10.08 9.35
N LEU A 109 -1.86 9.02 8.58
CA LEU A 109 -2.92 8.04 8.31
C LEU A 109 -3.44 7.40 9.61
N SER A 110 -2.54 7.02 10.51
CA SER A 110 -2.91 6.44 11.81
C SER A 110 -3.69 7.43 12.68
N LEU A 111 -3.34 8.71 12.65
CA LEU A 111 -4.04 9.76 13.40
C LEU A 111 -5.43 10.06 12.85
N ILE A 112 -5.63 10.00 11.55
CA ILE A 112 -6.94 10.22 10.92
C ILE A 112 -7.94 9.16 11.36
N HIS A 113 -7.50 7.92 11.59
CA HIS A 113 -8.36 6.80 11.98
C HIS A 113 -8.53 6.64 13.50
N ILE A 114 -7.81 7.38 14.30
CA ILE A 114 -7.99 7.45 15.74
C ILE A 114 -8.90 8.62 16.11
#